data_7a6b516b28d4c0131afe44c0d8933064
#
_entry.id   7a6b516b28d4c0131afe44c0d8933064
#
_cell.length_a   1.000
_cell.length_b   1.000
_cell.length_c   1.000
_cell.angle_alpha   90.00
_cell.angle_beta   90.00
_cell.angle_gamma   90.00
#
_symmetry.space_group_name_H-M   'P 1'
#
loop_
_entity.id
_entity.type
_entity.pdbx_description
1 polymer ?
#
loop_
_entity_poly.entity_id
_entity_poly.type
_entity_poly.pdbx_seq_one_letter_code
_entity_poly.pdbx_strand_id
1 'polypeptide(L)'
;AQIIQIFDSWAGLLKEKDLPHYIYNPTLSLVNYIKSLNVPVICFPRGVKNYKDFCEIIKPDAICIDYEVDPIKINKEIKIPVQGGMDPKILLSDKENIKKEAKKYLDIFKDHPYIFNLGHGVLPETDPNMMDYLVKTVKDY
;
A
#
# COMPACT_ATOMS: atom_id res chain seq x y z
N ALA A 1 -10.64 9.79 14.66
CA ALA A 1 -9.69 8.83 14.13
C ALA A 1 -8.26 9.27 14.42
N GLN A 2 -7.37 8.34 14.63
CA GLN A 2 -5.94 8.62 14.85
C GLN A 2 -5.15 8.66 13.53
N ILE A 3 -5.63 7.95 12.53
CA ILE A 3 -5.10 7.93 11.15
C ILE A 3 -6.30 7.80 10.22
N ILE A 4 -6.23 8.42 9.05
CA ILE A 4 -7.22 8.25 7.98
C ILE A 4 -6.53 7.64 6.77
N GLN A 5 -7.17 6.63 6.15
CA GLN A 5 -6.72 6.08 4.87
C GLN A 5 -7.72 6.41 3.77
N ILE A 6 -7.21 7.01 2.68
CA ILE A 6 -7.97 7.30 1.47
C ILE A 6 -7.77 6.15 0.49
N PHE A 7 -8.86 5.48 0.12
CA PHE A 7 -8.86 4.42 -0.89
C PHE A 7 -9.34 4.97 -2.22
N ASP A 8 -8.47 4.96 -3.22
CA ASP A 8 -8.84 5.18 -4.62
C ASP A 8 -8.56 3.90 -5.42
N SER A 9 -9.48 2.96 -5.33
CA SER A 9 -9.35 1.63 -5.92
C SER A 9 -9.40 1.62 -7.45
N TRP A 10 -9.76 2.73 -8.08
CA TRP A 10 -9.98 2.84 -9.52
C TRP A 10 -9.04 3.83 -10.22
N ALA A 11 -8.10 4.44 -9.47
CA ALA A 11 -7.17 5.44 -9.99
C ALA A 11 -6.42 4.98 -11.25
N GLY A 12 -5.94 3.73 -11.27
CA GLY A 12 -5.19 3.16 -12.38
C GLY A 12 -6.00 2.87 -13.66
N LEU A 13 -7.33 3.00 -13.63
CA LEU A 13 -8.17 2.85 -14.83
C LEU A 13 -8.15 4.09 -15.72
N LEU A 14 -7.71 5.22 -15.19
CA LEU A 14 -7.66 6.48 -15.95
C LEU A 14 -6.38 6.55 -16.80
N LYS A 15 -6.49 7.29 -17.91
CA LYS A 15 -5.31 7.65 -18.71
C LYS A 15 -4.46 8.66 -17.92
N GLU A 16 -3.15 8.65 -18.10
CA GLU A 16 -2.22 9.55 -17.38
C GLU A 16 -2.59 11.04 -17.50
N LYS A 17 -3.06 11.47 -18.68
CA LYS A 17 -3.50 12.86 -18.91
C LYS A 17 -4.70 13.29 -18.06
N ASP A 18 -5.50 12.34 -17.60
CA ASP A 18 -6.73 12.58 -16.84
C ASP A 18 -6.48 12.51 -15.31
N LEU A 19 -5.34 11.92 -14.87
CA LEU A 19 -4.98 11.80 -13.47
C LEU A 19 -4.94 13.14 -12.71
N PRO A 20 -4.38 14.24 -13.27
CA PRO A 20 -4.38 15.52 -12.56
C PRO A 20 -5.77 16.00 -12.19
N HIS A 21 -6.73 15.88 -13.11
CA HIS A 21 -8.08 16.39 -12.92
C HIS A 21 -8.93 15.51 -12.00
N TYR A 22 -8.89 14.18 -12.20
CA TYR A 22 -9.82 13.28 -11.52
C TYR A 22 -9.23 12.62 -10.27
N ILE A 23 -7.90 12.53 -10.14
CA ILE A 23 -7.24 11.88 -9.01
C ILE A 23 -6.45 12.90 -8.18
N TYR A 24 -5.47 13.62 -8.80
CA TYR A 24 -4.54 14.41 -8.00
C TYR A 24 -5.21 15.61 -7.33
N ASN A 25 -5.95 16.43 -8.07
CA ASN A 25 -6.59 17.62 -7.51
C ASN A 25 -7.60 17.30 -6.39
N PRO A 26 -8.55 16.34 -6.57
CA PRO A 26 -9.46 15.95 -5.50
C PRO A 26 -8.74 15.37 -4.29
N THR A 27 -7.76 14.48 -4.51
CA THR A 27 -7.01 13.84 -3.43
C THR A 27 -6.19 14.86 -2.66
N LEU A 28 -5.52 15.80 -3.34
CA LEU A 28 -4.74 16.86 -2.70
C LEU A 28 -5.63 17.73 -1.80
N SER A 29 -6.82 18.11 -2.28
CA SER A 29 -7.78 18.89 -1.49
C SER A 29 -8.18 18.15 -0.22
N LEU A 30 -8.47 16.85 -0.34
CA LEU A 30 -8.86 16.01 0.80
C LEU A 30 -7.71 15.80 1.78
N VAL A 31 -6.49 15.53 1.28
CA VAL A 31 -5.28 15.38 2.12
C VAL A 31 -4.99 16.66 2.89
N ASN A 32 -5.05 17.82 2.24
CA ASN A 32 -4.83 19.10 2.90
C ASN A 32 -5.88 19.37 4.00
N TYR A 33 -7.14 19.04 3.75
CA TYR A 33 -8.20 19.16 4.75
C TYR A 33 -7.92 18.25 5.96
N ILE A 34 -7.62 16.97 5.74
CA ILE A 34 -7.33 16.01 6.83
C ILE A 34 -6.12 16.49 7.64
N LYS A 35 -5.05 16.91 6.98
CA LYS A 35 -3.84 17.41 7.64
C LYS A 35 -4.09 18.70 8.46
N SER A 36 -5.02 19.54 8.04
CA SER A 36 -5.41 20.73 8.82
C SER A 36 -6.06 20.37 10.18
N LEU A 37 -6.53 19.13 10.31
CA LEU A 37 -7.08 18.57 11.56
C LEU A 37 -5.99 17.87 12.40
N ASN A 38 -4.70 17.96 12.04
CA ASN A 38 -3.58 17.25 12.65
C ASN A 38 -3.75 15.72 12.70
N VAL A 39 -4.37 15.16 11.67
CA VAL A 39 -4.56 13.70 11.51
C VAL A 39 -3.67 13.21 10.37
N PRO A 40 -2.77 12.22 10.60
CA PRO A 40 -1.98 11.60 9.54
C PRO A 40 -2.86 10.91 8.50
N VAL A 41 -2.41 10.94 7.24
CA VAL A 41 -3.16 10.38 6.11
C VAL A 41 -2.32 9.41 5.31
N ILE A 42 -2.89 8.21 5.07
CA ILE A 42 -2.37 7.21 4.13
C ILE A 42 -3.17 7.31 2.85
N CYS A 43 -2.52 7.30 1.67
CA CYS A 43 -3.21 7.22 0.38
C CYS A 43 -2.98 5.86 -0.27
N PHE A 44 -4.04 5.30 -0.88
CA PHE A 44 -3.99 4.09 -1.69
C PHE A 44 -4.51 4.37 -3.11
N PRO A 45 -3.67 4.95 -4.01
CA PRO A 45 -4.03 5.18 -5.41
C PRO A 45 -3.75 3.92 -6.23
N ARG A 46 -4.61 2.91 -6.12
CA ARG A 46 -4.41 1.61 -6.75
C ARG A 46 -4.21 1.71 -8.26
N GLY A 47 -3.17 1.05 -8.77
CA GLY A 47 -2.90 0.92 -10.20
C GLY A 47 -2.30 2.17 -10.86
N VAL A 48 -1.94 3.21 -10.11
CA VAL A 48 -1.15 4.30 -10.69
C VAL A 48 0.26 3.80 -11.05
N LYS A 49 0.77 4.22 -12.20
CA LYS A 49 2.08 3.76 -12.68
C LYS A 49 3.25 4.44 -11.98
N ASN A 50 3.06 5.67 -11.52
CA ASN A 50 4.12 6.49 -10.92
C ASN A 50 3.74 6.91 -9.50
N TYR A 51 4.06 6.05 -8.54
CA TYR A 51 3.86 6.33 -7.11
C TYR A 51 4.74 7.49 -6.61
N LYS A 52 5.93 7.69 -7.21
CA LYS A 52 6.81 8.79 -6.83
C LYS A 52 6.16 10.13 -7.13
N ASP A 53 5.69 10.35 -8.36
CA ASP A 53 5.01 11.59 -8.73
C ASP A 53 3.77 11.82 -7.88
N PHE A 54 2.98 10.76 -7.63
CA PHE A 54 1.83 10.85 -6.74
C PHE A 54 2.24 11.36 -5.35
N CYS A 55 3.28 10.79 -4.74
CA CYS A 55 3.75 11.20 -3.42
C CYS A 55 4.31 12.64 -3.41
N GLU A 56 5.00 13.06 -4.47
CA GLU A 56 5.55 14.42 -4.59
C GLU A 56 4.45 15.48 -4.75
N ILE A 57 3.37 15.16 -5.45
CA ILE A 57 2.24 16.07 -5.69
C ILE A 57 1.30 16.10 -4.47
N ILE A 58 0.90 14.94 -3.98
CA ILE A 58 -0.14 14.80 -2.93
C ILE A 58 0.43 15.00 -1.53
N LYS A 59 1.69 14.58 -1.31
CA LYS A 59 2.40 14.65 -0.03
C LYS A 59 1.63 13.99 1.12
N PRO A 60 1.18 12.73 0.97
CA PRO A 60 0.58 11.99 2.08
C PRO A 60 1.63 11.70 3.17
N ASP A 61 1.20 11.31 4.36
CA ASP A 61 2.11 10.90 5.45
C ASP A 61 2.61 9.48 5.27
N ALA A 62 1.85 8.62 4.57
CA ALA A 62 2.27 7.31 4.12
C ALA A 62 1.57 6.94 2.81
N ILE A 63 2.14 6.00 2.06
CA ILE A 63 1.59 5.49 0.82
C ILE A 63 1.31 4.00 0.93
N CYS A 64 0.11 3.57 0.59
CA CYS A 64 -0.22 2.17 0.42
C CYS A 64 -0.03 1.79 -1.05
N ILE A 65 0.67 0.68 -1.29
CA ILE A 65 0.96 0.17 -2.64
C ILE A 65 0.17 -1.10 -2.93
N ASP A 66 -0.20 -1.29 -4.18
CA ASP A 66 -0.80 -2.54 -4.64
C ASP A 66 0.27 -3.62 -4.93
N TYR A 67 -0.19 -4.84 -5.20
CA TYR A 67 0.69 -6.00 -5.42
C TYR A 67 1.27 -6.09 -6.85
N GLU A 68 0.87 -5.19 -7.76
CA GLU A 68 1.35 -5.19 -9.15
C GLU A 68 2.64 -4.38 -9.32
N VAL A 69 3.06 -3.65 -8.28
CA VAL A 69 4.28 -2.82 -8.31
C VAL A 69 5.50 -3.58 -7.80
N ASP A 70 6.67 -3.23 -8.32
CA ASP A 70 7.94 -3.76 -7.82
C ASP A 70 8.30 -3.14 -6.47
N PRO A 71 8.30 -3.92 -5.35
CA PRO A 71 8.60 -3.40 -4.02
C PRO A 71 10.05 -2.90 -3.90
N ILE A 72 11.00 -3.44 -4.67
CA ILE A 72 12.40 -2.98 -4.67
C ILE A 72 12.49 -1.58 -5.25
N LYS A 73 11.78 -1.32 -6.35
CA LYS A 73 11.70 0.01 -6.95
C LYS A 73 11.06 1.01 -5.97
N ILE A 74 9.93 0.63 -5.37
CA ILE A 74 9.24 1.46 -4.37
C ILE A 74 10.18 1.82 -3.21
N ASN A 75 10.87 0.85 -2.63
CA ASN A 75 11.80 1.08 -1.52
C ASN A 75 12.92 2.08 -1.86
N LYS A 76 13.38 2.10 -3.12
CA LYS A 76 14.41 3.04 -3.59
C LYS A 76 13.87 4.45 -3.82
N GLU A 77 12.70 4.56 -4.40
CA GLU A 77 12.14 5.82 -4.91
C GLU A 77 11.30 6.58 -3.88
N ILE A 78 10.58 5.88 -3.01
CA ILE A 78 9.69 6.48 -2.00
C ILE A 78 10.49 6.74 -0.72
N LYS A 79 10.26 7.88 -0.09
CA LYS A 79 10.96 8.30 1.15
C LYS A 79 10.04 8.42 2.36
N ILE A 80 8.74 8.34 2.15
CA ILE A 80 7.73 8.30 3.22
C ILE A 80 7.41 6.85 3.58
N PRO A 81 6.79 6.57 4.74
CA PRO A 81 6.36 5.23 5.11
C PRO A 81 5.54 4.55 4.01
N VAL A 82 5.84 3.28 3.75
CA VAL A 82 5.15 2.45 2.77
C VAL A 82 4.29 1.42 3.47
N GLN A 83 3.08 1.18 2.97
CA GLN A 83 2.18 0.12 3.43
C GLN A 83 1.83 -0.82 2.30
N GLY A 84 1.67 -2.12 2.59
CA GLY A 84 1.07 -3.08 1.65
C GLY A 84 2.05 -3.70 0.66
N GLY A 85 1.53 -4.09 -0.50
CA GLY A 85 2.30 -4.64 -1.63
C GLY A 85 2.24 -6.16 -1.78
N MET A 86 2.03 -6.94 -0.71
CA MET A 86 1.99 -8.40 -0.81
C MET A 86 0.72 -8.88 -1.54
N ASP A 87 0.88 -9.75 -2.54
CA ASP A 87 -0.26 -10.29 -3.30
C ASP A 87 -1.17 -11.15 -2.38
N PRO A 88 -2.46 -10.79 -2.24
CA PRO A 88 -3.39 -11.57 -1.43
C PRO A 88 -3.60 -13.01 -1.94
N LYS A 89 -3.34 -13.29 -3.22
CA LYS A 89 -3.43 -14.65 -3.78
C LYS A 89 -2.49 -15.64 -3.11
N ILE A 90 -1.40 -15.17 -2.52
CA ILE A 90 -0.46 -16.03 -1.79
C ILE A 90 -1.14 -16.78 -0.63
N LEU A 91 -2.20 -16.22 -0.06
CA LEU A 91 -2.97 -16.85 1.01
C LEU A 91 -3.76 -18.07 0.56
N LEU A 92 -3.88 -18.31 -0.74
CA LEU A 92 -4.46 -19.56 -1.32
C LEU A 92 -3.40 -20.65 -1.46
N SER A 93 -2.14 -20.38 -1.16
CA SER A 93 -1.04 -21.34 -1.22
C SER A 93 -0.78 -22.01 0.15
N ASP A 94 0.31 -22.75 0.26
CA ASP A 94 0.73 -23.36 1.51
C ASP A 94 1.46 -22.37 2.44
N LYS A 95 1.65 -22.78 3.69
CA LYS A 95 2.29 -21.99 4.74
C LYS A 95 3.74 -21.62 4.42
N GLU A 96 4.46 -22.47 3.71
CA GLU A 96 5.86 -22.23 3.35
C GLU A 96 5.96 -21.08 2.36
N ASN A 97 5.12 -21.07 1.33
CA ASN A 97 5.05 -19.98 0.36
C ASN A 97 4.61 -18.67 1.00
N ILE A 98 3.61 -18.68 1.90
CA ILE A 98 3.18 -17.51 2.66
C ILE A 98 4.36 -16.93 3.47
N LYS A 99 5.07 -17.79 4.22
CA LYS A 99 6.23 -17.38 5.03
C LYS A 99 7.35 -16.80 4.17
N LYS A 100 7.66 -17.43 3.05
CA LYS A 100 8.69 -16.97 2.11
C LYS A 100 8.37 -15.59 1.53
N GLU A 101 7.13 -15.40 1.08
CA GLU A 101 6.73 -14.11 0.50
C GLU A 101 6.64 -13.01 1.56
N ALA A 102 6.10 -13.30 2.76
CA ALA A 102 6.10 -12.34 3.86
C ALA A 102 7.51 -11.89 4.22
N LYS A 103 8.44 -12.84 4.38
CA LYS A 103 9.84 -12.55 4.68
C LYS A 103 10.49 -11.69 3.60
N LYS A 104 10.22 -11.95 2.33
CA LYS A 104 10.72 -11.14 1.21
C LYS A 104 10.36 -9.65 1.36
N TYR A 105 9.09 -9.34 1.69
CA TYR A 105 8.67 -7.95 1.90
C TYR A 105 9.33 -7.34 3.14
N LEU A 106 9.41 -8.08 4.24
CA LEU A 106 10.07 -7.64 5.46
C LEU A 106 11.56 -7.35 5.22
N ASP A 107 12.26 -8.23 4.50
CA ASP A 107 13.67 -8.05 4.13
C ASP A 107 13.89 -6.84 3.21
N ILE A 108 13.00 -6.62 2.23
CA ILE A 108 13.09 -5.47 1.29
C ILE A 108 12.94 -4.15 2.05
N PHE A 109 12.01 -4.07 3.00
CA PHE A 109 11.69 -2.84 3.71
C PHE A 109 12.31 -2.73 5.11
N LYS A 110 13.24 -3.63 5.49
CA LYS A 110 13.83 -3.69 6.84
C LYS A 110 14.43 -2.36 7.34
N ASP A 111 15.00 -1.57 6.42
CA ASP A 111 15.63 -0.27 6.70
C ASP A 111 14.74 0.92 6.28
N HIS A 112 13.46 0.66 5.99
CA HIS A 112 12.48 1.66 5.54
C HIS A 112 11.24 1.61 6.45
N PRO A 113 10.65 2.73 6.83
CA PRO A 113 9.40 2.72 7.58
C PRO A 113 8.30 1.97 6.81
N TYR A 114 7.91 0.79 7.32
CA TYR A 114 7.01 -0.10 6.61
C TYR A 114 5.88 -0.60 7.50
N ILE A 115 4.66 -0.53 6.99
CA ILE A 115 3.47 -1.12 7.59
C ILE A 115 3.13 -2.36 6.77
N PHE A 116 3.40 -3.54 7.35
CA PHE A 116 3.09 -4.79 6.65
C PHE A 116 1.59 -4.91 6.41
N ASN A 117 1.21 -5.12 5.16
CA ASN A 117 -0.17 -5.35 4.74
C ASN A 117 -0.18 -6.04 3.37
N LEU A 118 -1.34 -6.56 2.99
CA LEU A 118 -1.59 -7.01 1.61
C LEU A 118 -1.73 -5.80 0.68
N GLY A 119 -1.43 -6.00 -0.60
CA GLY A 119 -1.59 -4.99 -1.65
C GLY A 119 -3.04 -4.84 -2.15
N HIS A 120 -3.97 -5.63 -1.62
CA HIS A 120 -5.41 -5.54 -1.86
C HIS A 120 -6.18 -6.32 -0.78
N GLY A 121 -7.52 -6.27 -0.82
CA GLY A 121 -8.38 -7.11 0.03
C GLY A 121 -8.16 -8.60 -0.21
N VAL A 122 -8.43 -9.40 0.80
CA VAL A 122 -8.38 -10.87 0.71
C VAL A 122 -9.43 -11.39 -0.26
N LEU A 123 -9.14 -12.53 -0.89
CA LEU A 123 -10.08 -13.19 -1.79
C LEU A 123 -11.16 -13.93 -0.98
N PRO A 124 -12.38 -14.10 -1.53
CA PRO A 124 -13.47 -14.80 -0.84
C PRO A 124 -13.11 -16.23 -0.43
N GLU A 125 -12.23 -16.89 -1.20
CA GLU A 125 -11.77 -18.25 -0.97
C GLU A 125 -10.65 -18.37 0.07
N THR A 126 -10.18 -17.27 0.62
CA THR A 126 -9.07 -17.27 1.59
C THR A 126 -9.50 -17.94 2.90
N ASP A 127 -8.77 -19.00 3.29
CA ASP A 127 -8.93 -19.60 4.62
C ASP A 127 -8.46 -18.63 5.70
N PRO A 128 -9.32 -18.27 6.68
CA PRO A 128 -8.94 -17.41 7.81
C PRO A 128 -7.71 -17.90 8.57
N ASN A 129 -7.48 -19.22 8.65
CA ASN A 129 -6.30 -19.79 9.31
C ASN A 129 -4.99 -19.41 8.60
N MET A 130 -5.01 -19.17 7.29
CA MET A 130 -3.84 -18.71 6.55
C MET A 130 -3.54 -17.24 6.84
N MET A 131 -4.57 -16.43 7.08
CA MET A 131 -4.39 -15.05 7.55
C MET A 131 -3.79 -15.04 8.97
N ASP A 132 -4.30 -15.86 9.88
CA ASP A 132 -3.74 -15.99 11.23
C ASP A 132 -2.28 -16.43 11.20
N TYR A 133 -1.96 -17.38 10.31
CA TYR A 133 -0.59 -17.83 10.10
C TYR A 133 0.31 -16.70 9.59
N LEU A 134 -0.16 -15.92 8.61
CA LEU A 134 0.57 -14.75 8.10
C LEU A 134 0.86 -13.75 9.22
N VAL A 135 -0.16 -13.38 10.00
CA VAL A 135 -0.02 -12.43 11.12
C VAL A 135 1.02 -12.91 12.14
N LYS A 136 0.99 -14.21 12.52
CA LYS A 136 2.00 -14.79 13.41
C LYS A 136 3.40 -14.72 12.79
N THR A 137 3.53 -15.11 11.52
CA THR A 137 4.81 -15.08 10.80
C THR A 137 5.44 -13.69 10.80
N VAL A 138 4.62 -12.65 10.57
CA VAL A 138 5.11 -11.25 10.56
C VAL A 138 5.49 -10.77 11.95
N LYS A 139 4.77 -11.18 13.00
CA LYS A 139 5.06 -10.79 14.39
C LYS A 139 6.33 -11.47 14.94
N ASP A 140 6.66 -12.64 14.41
CA ASP A 140 7.82 -13.45 14.85
C ASP A 140 9.10 -13.10 14.07
N TYR A 141 9.02 -12.20 13.07
CA TYR A 141 10.15 -11.69 12.31
C TYR A 141 10.95 -10.65 13.12
#